data_c245ac27b4d4b8d5de18e3b0fc72a559
#
_entry.id   c245ac27b4d4b8d5de18e3b0fc72a559
#
_cell.length_a   1.000
_cell.length_b   1.000
_cell.length_c   1.000
_cell.angle_alpha   90.00
_cell.angle_beta   90.00
_cell.angle_gamma   90.00
#
_symmetry.space_group_name_H-M   'P 1'
#
loop_
_entity.id
_entity.type
_entity.pdbx_description
1 polymer ?
#
loop_
_entity_poly.entity_id
_entity_poly.type
_entity_poly.pdbx_seq_one_letter_code
_entity_poly.pdbx_strand_id
1 'polypeptide(L)'
;SGEGQVGDMQLTGGNKAVLQHAQTGRSLHLFKALGKKAGKSLGQRYMGEFVCADHHWSDGLDREGKMRKIVRFSLVPVGRVIEGVVEDEVRAALPNSIAAARELALKAVVSGEDARQGGAMRNIYLRSAHVKNYVLLRAAGICESCEKPAPFLRKDGRAYLEPHHINRLSDGGLDHPLYVGAVCPACHREIHYGLGGADKNELLRQRVVSIEKEISGSLA
;
A
#
# COMPACT_ATOMS: atom_id res chain seq x y z
N SER A 1 6.01 -15.27 14.23
CA SER A 1 6.15 -16.71 14.39
C SER A 1 6.00 -17.09 15.85
N GLY A 2 4.86 -17.67 16.22
CA GLY A 2 4.58 -18.10 17.58
C GLY A 2 4.84 -19.59 17.84
N GLU A 3 5.56 -20.29 16.96
CA GLU A 3 5.82 -21.74 17.02
C GLU A 3 6.69 -22.13 18.21
N GLY A 4 6.89 -21.62 19.20
CA GLY A 4 7.70 -21.99 20.37
C GLY A 4 7.09 -21.54 21.68
N GLN A 5 5.86 -21.05 21.66
CA GLN A 5 5.18 -20.54 22.84
C GLN A 5 4.10 -21.51 23.33
N VAL A 6 3.74 -21.41 24.57
CA VAL A 6 2.66 -22.18 25.23
C VAL A 6 1.42 -21.28 25.34
N GLY A 7 0.24 -21.87 25.13
CA GLY A 7 -1.05 -21.21 25.24
C GLY A 7 -1.45 -20.35 24.03
N ASP A 8 -2.63 -19.77 24.06
CA ASP A 8 -3.23 -19.01 22.95
C ASP A 8 -2.45 -17.76 22.61
N MET A 9 -2.29 -17.50 21.31
CA MET A 9 -1.74 -16.23 20.85
C MET A 9 -2.74 -15.10 21.08
N GLN A 10 -2.22 -13.90 21.31
CA GLN A 10 -3.02 -12.69 21.49
C GLN A 10 -2.54 -11.60 20.52
N LEU A 11 -3.44 -10.67 20.16
CA LEU A 11 -3.10 -9.47 19.38
C LEU A 11 -2.48 -8.39 20.27
N THR A 12 -1.41 -8.76 20.98
CA THR A 12 -0.61 -7.89 21.84
C THR A 12 0.85 -7.87 21.38
N GLY A 13 1.67 -6.97 21.87
CA GLY A 13 3.11 -6.90 21.59
C GLY A 13 3.41 -6.97 20.08
N GLY A 14 4.21 -7.94 19.67
CA GLY A 14 4.64 -8.13 18.29
C GLY A 14 3.50 -8.40 17.31
N ASN A 15 2.47 -9.16 17.70
CA ASN A 15 1.32 -9.44 16.86
C ASN A 15 0.50 -8.15 16.59
N LYS A 16 0.31 -7.31 17.63
CA LYS A 16 -0.32 -6.00 17.49
C LYS A 16 0.53 -5.08 16.60
N ALA A 17 1.84 -5.10 16.76
CA ALA A 17 2.75 -4.31 15.95
C ALA A 17 2.69 -4.70 14.46
N VAL A 18 2.60 -5.99 14.13
CA VAL A 18 2.40 -6.46 12.75
C VAL A 18 1.05 -6.01 12.20
N LEU A 19 -0.03 -6.14 12.96
CA LEU A 19 -1.37 -5.76 12.53
C LEU A 19 -1.50 -4.25 12.30
N GLN A 20 -0.90 -3.45 13.18
CA GLN A 20 -1.03 -1.99 13.18
C GLN A 20 0.18 -1.26 12.58
N HIS A 21 1.12 -1.96 11.92
CA HIS A 21 2.36 -1.35 11.43
C HIS A 21 2.08 -0.16 10.50
N ALA A 22 1.13 -0.29 9.57
CA ALA A 22 0.76 0.76 8.65
C ALA A 22 0.15 1.98 9.36
N GLN A 23 -0.71 1.74 10.38
CA GLN A 23 -1.36 2.81 11.16
C GLN A 23 -0.37 3.56 12.07
N THR A 24 0.71 2.88 12.49
CA THR A 24 1.72 3.44 13.41
C THR A 24 2.98 3.93 12.70
N GLY A 25 2.96 4.01 11.35
CA GLY A 25 4.10 4.46 10.55
C GLY A 25 5.32 3.55 10.60
N ARG A 26 5.12 2.24 10.79
CA ARG A 26 6.23 1.27 10.88
C ARG A 26 6.35 0.45 9.60
N SER A 27 7.58 0.29 9.13
CA SER A 27 7.89 -0.66 8.05
C SER A 27 7.88 -2.10 8.56
N LEU A 28 7.33 -3.01 7.76
CA LEU A 28 7.32 -4.44 8.04
C LEU A 28 8.29 -5.16 7.10
N HIS A 29 9.45 -5.51 7.60
CA HIS A 29 10.48 -6.24 6.86
C HIS A 29 10.45 -7.72 7.21
N LEU A 30 10.38 -8.56 6.17
CA LEU A 30 10.33 -10.01 6.35
C LEU A 30 11.72 -10.63 6.15
N PHE A 31 12.12 -11.47 7.12
CA PHE A 31 13.33 -12.26 7.06
C PHE A 31 12.98 -13.75 7.19
N LYS A 32 13.44 -14.57 6.25
CA LYS A 32 13.26 -16.02 6.28
C LYS A 32 14.50 -16.66 6.84
N ALA A 33 14.35 -17.43 7.91
CA ALA A 33 15.44 -18.23 8.47
C ALA A 33 15.89 -19.29 7.45
N LEU A 34 17.20 -19.43 7.27
CA LEU A 34 17.82 -20.41 6.36
C LEU A 34 17.98 -21.79 7.00
N GLY A 35 17.54 -21.95 8.26
CA GLY A 35 17.63 -23.19 9.01
C GLY A 35 18.85 -23.27 9.91
N LYS A 36 19.16 -24.49 10.38
CA LYS A 36 20.30 -24.78 11.22
C LYS A 36 21.11 -25.95 10.63
N LYS A 37 22.44 -25.88 10.73
CA LYS A 37 23.35 -26.99 10.41
C LYS A 37 24.24 -27.23 11.61
N ALA A 38 24.29 -28.49 12.09
CA ALA A 38 25.01 -28.87 13.30
C ALA A 38 24.72 -27.97 14.52
N GLY A 39 23.46 -27.60 14.73
CA GLY A 39 23.02 -26.74 15.84
C GLY A 39 23.28 -25.23 15.64
N LYS A 40 24.06 -24.83 14.64
CA LYS A 40 24.35 -23.40 14.33
C LYS A 40 23.35 -22.86 13.31
N SER A 41 22.85 -21.64 13.56
CA SER A 41 22.00 -20.92 12.61
C SER A 41 22.76 -20.62 11.31
N LEU A 42 22.13 -20.89 10.16
CA LEU A 42 22.64 -20.53 8.83
C LEU A 42 22.37 -19.08 8.43
N GLY A 43 21.81 -18.27 9.34
CA GLY A 43 21.45 -16.89 9.06
C GLY A 43 20.02 -16.73 8.58
N GLN A 44 19.74 -15.57 8.03
CA GLN A 44 18.42 -15.19 7.55
C GLN A 44 18.53 -14.56 6.16
N ARG A 45 17.55 -14.82 5.30
CA ARG A 45 17.41 -14.16 4.00
C ARG A 45 16.40 -13.02 4.14
N TYR A 46 16.79 -11.83 3.73
CA TYR A 46 15.87 -10.72 3.57
C TYR A 46 14.94 -10.98 2.40
N MET A 47 13.64 -10.87 2.63
CA MET A 47 12.59 -11.16 1.64
C MET A 47 11.95 -9.89 1.08
N GLY A 48 12.29 -8.74 1.63
CA GLY A 48 11.72 -7.46 1.23
C GLY A 48 10.82 -6.84 2.29
N GLU A 49 10.20 -5.75 1.91
CA GLU A 49 9.21 -5.02 2.69
C GLU A 49 7.80 -5.52 2.36
N PHE A 50 6.95 -5.65 3.36
CA PHE A 50 5.60 -6.21 3.25
C PHE A 50 4.58 -5.31 3.95
N VAL A 51 3.31 -5.47 3.54
CA VAL A 51 2.14 -4.91 4.23
C VAL A 51 1.32 -6.07 4.79
N CYS A 52 0.83 -5.93 6.02
CA CYS A 52 -0.15 -6.86 6.58
C CYS A 52 -1.52 -6.56 5.96
N ALA A 53 -1.95 -7.44 5.07
CA ALA A 53 -3.22 -7.30 4.34
C ALA A 53 -4.42 -7.75 5.20
N ASP A 54 -4.23 -8.82 5.98
CA ASP A 54 -5.27 -9.44 6.78
C ASP A 54 -4.68 -10.35 7.84
N HIS A 55 -5.52 -10.81 8.77
CA HIS A 55 -5.19 -11.87 9.71
C HIS A 55 -6.39 -12.79 9.93
N HIS A 56 -6.11 -14.04 10.23
CA HIS A 56 -7.13 -15.01 10.63
C HIS A 56 -6.64 -15.91 11.77
N TRP A 57 -7.58 -16.43 12.52
CA TRP A 57 -7.30 -17.37 13.58
C TRP A 57 -7.37 -18.81 13.06
N SER A 58 -6.46 -19.64 13.49
CA SER A 58 -6.45 -21.07 13.21
C SER A 58 -6.10 -21.84 14.49
N ASP A 59 -6.51 -23.09 14.56
CA ASP A 59 -6.04 -23.99 15.61
C ASP A 59 -4.69 -24.59 15.24
N GLY A 60 -3.86 -24.85 16.23
CA GLY A 60 -2.56 -25.49 16.07
C GLY A 60 -2.02 -26.00 17.40
N LEU A 61 -0.91 -26.74 17.36
CA LEU A 61 -0.26 -27.24 18.55
C LEU A 61 0.75 -26.23 19.09
N ASP A 62 0.82 -26.12 20.40
CA ASP A 62 1.89 -25.39 21.08
C ASP A 62 3.16 -26.26 21.24
N ARG A 63 4.19 -25.70 21.87
CA ARG A 63 5.45 -26.43 22.14
C ARG A 63 5.27 -27.67 23.00
N GLU A 64 4.22 -27.76 23.81
CA GLU A 64 3.89 -28.86 24.68
C GLU A 64 2.91 -29.87 24.05
N GLY A 65 2.54 -29.67 22.78
CA GLY A 65 1.58 -30.49 22.05
C GLY A 65 0.12 -30.24 22.39
N LYS A 66 -0.20 -29.13 23.10
CA LYS A 66 -1.58 -28.75 23.41
C LYS A 66 -2.17 -27.89 22.31
N MET A 67 -3.47 -28.07 22.05
CA MET A 67 -4.22 -27.22 21.10
C MET A 67 -4.26 -25.79 21.60
N ARG A 68 -4.03 -24.84 20.70
CA ARG A 68 -4.09 -23.39 20.96
C ARG A 68 -4.59 -22.61 19.74
N LYS A 69 -5.06 -21.39 19.98
CA LYS A 69 -5.38 -20.42 18.92
C LYS A 69 -4.10 -19.75 18.43
N ILE A 70 -3.92 -19.76 17.10
CA ILE A 70 -2.78 -19.16 16.41
C ILE A 70 -3.29 -18.09 15.48
N VAL A 71 -2.76 -16.86 15.60
CA VAL A 71 -3.00 -15.80 14.61
C VAL A 71 -2.04 -15.99 13.42
N ARG A 72 -2.59 -15.98 12.22
CA ARG A 72 -1.85 -15.99 10.96
C ARG A 72 -2.07 -14.67 10.23
N PHE A 73 -0.98 -14.04 9.78
CA PHE A 73 -1.00 -12.80 9.04
C PHE A 73 -0.79 -13.07 7.55
N SER A 74 -1.65 -12.47 6.72
CA SER A 74 -1.49 -12.45 5.27
C SER A 74 -0.62 -11.24 4.92
N LEU A 75 0.61 -11.49 4.49
CA LEU A 75 1.59 -10.45 4.15
C LEU A 75 1.72 -10.33 2.63
N VAL A 76 1.68 -9.10 2.12
CA VAL A 76 1.84 -8.77 0.70
C VAL A 76 3.13 -7.97 0.50
N PRO A 77 4.02 -8.35 -0.44
CA PRO A 77 5.20 -7.56 -0.77
C PRO A 77 4.81 -6.17 -1.24
N VAL A 78 5.45 -5.12 -0.69
CA VAL A 78 5.18 -3.73 -1.08
C VAL A 78 5.40 -3.52 -2.58
N GLY A 79 6.46 -4.09 -3.17
CA GLY A 79 6.72 -4.04 -4.61
C GLY A 79 5.57 -4.60 -5.45
N ARG A 80 4.90 -5.68 -5.00
CA ARG A 80 3.71 -6.21 -5.70
C ARG A 80 2.47 -5.35 -5.50
N VAL A 81 2.35 -4.62 -4.40
CA VAL A 81 1.27 -3.64 -4.21
C VAL A 81 1.46 -2.45 -5.15
N ILE A 82 2.72 -2.06 -5.38
CA ILE A 82 3.07 -0.94 -6.26
C ILE A 82 3.13 -1.37 -7.74
N GLU A 83 3.71 -2.54 -8.05
CA GLU A 83 3.93 -3.03 -9.42
C GLU A 83 2.80 -3.94 -9.93
N GLY A 84 2.07 -4.60 -9.06
CA GLY A 84 1.10 -5.66 -9.40
C GLY A 84 -0.29 -5.17 -9.76
N VAL A 85 -0.53 -3.87 -9.85
CA VAL A 85 -1.62 -3.33 -10.67
C VAL A 85 -1.07 -3.17 -12.09
N VAL A 86 -0.60 -4.30 -12.60
CA VAL A 86 -0.31 -4.48 -14.01
C VAL A 86 -1.60 -4.22 -14.77
N GLU A 87 -1.47 -3.43 -15.71
CA GLU A 87 -2.27 -2.73 -16.70
C GLU A 87 -3.50 -3.46 -17.26
N ASP A 88 -3.80 -4.73 -16.95
CA ASP A 88 -4.79 -5.52 -17.69
C ASP A 88 -6.01 -6.02 -16.91
N GLU A 89 -6.07 -5.97 -15.58
CA GLU A 89 -7.17 -6.61 -14.84
C GLU A 89 -8.13 -5.67 -14.10
N VAL A 90 -7.85 -4.41 -13.95
CA VAL A 90 -8.78 -3.46 -13.32
C VAL A 90 -9.29 -2.44 -14.36
N ARG A 91 -9.95 -2.92 -15.39
CA ARG A 91 -10.96 -2.14 -16.13
C ARG A 91 -12.24 -2.06 -15.29
N ALA A 92 -12.17 -1.60 -14.06
CA ALA A 92 -13.33 -1.00 -13.46
C ALA A 92 -13.71 0.18 -14.34
N ALA A 93 -14.95 0.21 -14.82
CA ALA A 93 -15.43 1.33 -15.62
C ALA A 93 -15.01 2.63 -14.97
N LEU A 94 -14.22 3.43 -15.70
CA LEU A 94 -13.76 4.72 -15.20
C LEU A 94 -15.01 5.54 -14.87
N PRO A 95 -15.09 6.12 -13.67
CA PRO A 95 -16.21 6.98 -13.32
C PRO A 95 -16.34 8.13 -14.31
N ASN A 96 -17.55 8.48 -14.67
CA ASN A 96 -17.85 9.51 -15.68
C ASN A 96 -17.52 10.94 -15.22
N SER A 97 -17.11 11.13 -13.96
CA SER A 97 -16.72 12.44 -13.42
C SER A 97 -15.65 12.31 -12.34
N ILE A 98 -14.90 13.39 -12.13
CA ILE A 98 -13.88 13.46 -11.07
C ILE A 98 -14.51 13.36 -9.68
N ALA A 99 -15.72 13.91 -9.49
CA ALA A 99 -16.46 13.81 -8.23
C ALA A 99 -16.83 12.35 -7.90
N ALA A 100 -17.34 11.60 -8.86
CA ALA A 100 -17.66 10.18 -8.69
C ALA A 100 -16.38 9.35 -8.43
N ALA A 101 -15.29 9.65 -9.12
CA ALA A 101 -14.00 8.99 -8.90
C ALA A 101 -13.46 9.24 -7.49
N ARG A 102 -13.57 10.49 -7.01
CA ARG A 102 -13.16 10.89 -5.65
C ARG A 102 -14.00 10.19 -4.59
N GLU A 103 -15.31 10.14 -4.75
CA GLU A 103 -16.22 9.46 -3.84
C GLU A 103 -15.88 7.97 -3.71
N LEU A 104 -15.63 7.29 -4.83
CA LEU A 104 -15.22 5.88 -4.84
C LEU A 104 -13.86 5.69 -4.16
N ALA A 105 -12.90 6.57 -4.39
CA ALA A 105 -11.59 6.52 -3.73
C ALA A 105 -11.73 6.69 -2.21
N LEU A 106 -12.51 7.67 -1.75
CA LEU A 106 -12.74 7.90 -0.31
C LEU A 106 -13.52 6.76 0.35
N LYS A 107 -14.56 6.23 -0.29
CA LYS A 107 -15.31 5.05 0.20
C LYS A 107 -14.40 3.83 0.31
N ALA A 108 -13.49 3.64 -0.62
CA ALA A 108 -12.54 2.53 -0.59
C ALA A 108 -11.58 2.60 0.62
N VAL A 109 -11.26 3.79 1.12
CA VAL A 109 -10.45 3.97 2.34
C VAL A 109 -11.20 3.49 3.60
N VAL A 110 -12.50 3.75 3.68
CA VAL A 110 -13.33 3.47 4.87
C VAL A 110 -13.76 2.02 4.99
N SER A 111 -13.93 1.29 3.88
CA SER A 111 -14.47 -0.08 3.84
C SER A 111 -13.49 -1.18 4.30
N GLY A 112 -12.49 -0.84 5.13
CA GLY A 112 -11.48 -1.76 5.65
C GLY A 112 -11.99 -2.86 6.61
N GLU A 113 -13.27 -2.84 7.00
CA GLU A 113 -13.79 -3.72 8.06
C GLU A 113 -14.41 -5.05 7.59
N ASP A 114 -14.65 -5.26 6.28
CA ASP A 114 -15.38 -6.45 5.78
C ASP A 114 -14.53 -7.41 4.93
N ALA A 115 -13.33 -7.77 5.36
CA ALA A 115 -12.52 -8.78 4.67
C ALA A 115 -12.68 -10.16 5.30
N ARG A 116 -13.81 -10.83 5.07
CA ARG A 116 -13.94 -12.26 5.37
C ARG A 116 -13.36 -13.09 4.22
N GLN A 117 -12.37 -13.95 4.58
CA GLN A 117 -11.83 -15.09 3.81
C GLN A 117 -11.63 -14.93 2.30
N GLY A 118 -10.38 -14.82 1.88
CA GLY A 118 -9.99 -14.85 0.46
C GLY A 118 -10.14 -13.53 -0.30
N GLY A 119 -10.92 -12.60 0.23
CA GLY A 119 -11.16 -11.29 -0.37
C GLY A 119 -10.13 -10.20 -0.02
N ALA A 120 -9.30 -10.40 1.01
CA ALA A 120 -8.42 -9.35 1.53
C ALA A 120 -7.43 -8.82 0.48
N MET A 121 -6.79 -9.70 -0.29
CA MET A 121 -5.92 -9.33 -1.40
C MET A 121 -6.69 -8.54 -2.46
N ARG A 122 -7.84 -9.08 -2.89
CA ARG A 122 -8.69 -8.43 -3.90
C ARG A 122 -9.18 -7.06 -3.45
N ASN A 123 -9.54 -6.91 -2.17
CA ASN A 123 -10.00 -5.64 -1.61
C ASN A 123 -8.89 -4.59 -1.52
N ILE A 124 -7.65 -4.98 -1.21
CA ILE A 124 -6.48 -4.07 -1.25
C ILE A 124 -6.22 -3.61 -2.68
N TYR A 125 -6.23 -4.52 -3.64
CA TYR A 125 -6.06 -4.18 -5.07
C TYR A 125 -7.17 -3.26 -5.58
N LEU A 126 -8.43 -3.52 -5.22
CA LEU A 126 -9.56 -2.69 -5.62
C LEU A 126 -9.49 -1.28 -5.02
N ARG A 127 -9.11 -1.16 -3.74
CA ARG A 127 -8.92 0.15 -3.07
C ARG A 127 -7.81 0.95 -3.75
N SER A 128 -6.65 0.33 -3.93
CA SER A 128 -5.52 0.93 -4.62
C SER A 128 -5.90 1.36 -6.05
N ALA A 129 -6.71 0.59 -6.76
CA ALA A 129 -7.18 0.94 -8.10
C ALA A 129 -8.09 2.18 -8.10
N HIS A 130 -9.01 2.31 -7.16
CA HIS A 130 -9.87 3.50 -7.07
C HIS A 130 -9.07 4.76 -6.77
N VAL A 131 -8.14 4.71 -5.82
CA VAL A 131 -7.27 5.85 -5.51
C VAL A 131 -6.37 6.20 -6.69
N LYS A 132 -5.73 5.21 -7.35
CA LYS A 132 -4.90 5.43 -8.54
C LYS A 132 -5.69 6.05 -9.69
N ASN A 133 -6.87 5.52 -10.00
CA ASN A 133 -7.72 6.07 -11.04
C ASN A 133 -8.11 7.52 -10.76
N TYR A 134 -8.49 7.80 -9.50
CA TYR A 134 -8.84 9.16 -9.10
C TYR A 134 -7.66 10.12 -9.25
N VAL A 135 -6.47 9.80 -8.72
CA VAL A 135 -5.33 10.72 -8.79
C VAL A 135 -4.84 10.96 -10.24
N LEU A 136 -4.94 9.95 -11.11
CA LEU A 136 -4.63 10.13 -12.53
C LEU A 136 -5.65 11.03 -13.23
N LEU A 137 -6.94 10.90 -12.90
CA LEU A 137 -7.99 11.82 -13.39
C LEU A 137 -7.80 13.24 -12.84
N ARG A 138 -7.50 13.37 -11.54
CA ARG A 138 -7.22 14.64 -10.87
C ARG A 138 -6.08 15.40 -11.54
N ALA A 139 -5.01 14.69 -11.87
CA ALA A 139 -3.83 15.27 -12.50
C ALA A 139 -4.08 15.74 -13.94
N ALA A 140 -5.15 15.28 -14.61
CA ALA A 140 -5.54 15.67 -15.96
C ALA A 140 -4.37 15.69 -16.97
N GLY A 141 -3.44 14.72 -16.84
CA GLY A 141 -2.26 14.61 -17.70
C GLY A 141 -1.09 15.51 -17.34
N ILE A 142 -1.17 16.26 -16.25
CA ILE A 142 -0.09 17.13 -15.76
C ILE A 142 0.59 16.46 -14.55
N CYS A 143 1.91 16.38 -14.55
CA CYS A 143 2.68 15.85 -13.42
C CYS A 143 2.52 16.76 -12.20
N GLU A 144 2.01 16.23 -11.09
CA GLU A 144 1.76 16.98 -9.86
C GLU A 144 3.06 17.39 -9.12
N SER A 145 4.22 16.85 -9.51
CA SER A 145 5.51 17.22 -8.94
C SER A 145 6.22 18.33 -9.70
N CYS A 146 6.29 18.28 -11.04
CA CYS A 146 7.01 19.28 -11.84
C CYS A 146 6.11 20.16 -12.69
N GLU A 147 4.79 19.97 -12.64
CA GLU A 147 3.78 20.75 -13.35
C GLU A 147 3.87 20.71 -14.88
N LYS A 148 4.66 19.78 -15.41
CA LYS A 148 4.81 19.58 -16.85
C LYS A 148 3.82 18.54 -17.36
N PRO A 149 3.41 18.59 -18.63
CA PRO A 149 2.63 17.54 -19.26
C PRO A 149 3.31 16.15 -19.14
N ALA A 150 2.50 15.12 -19.12
CA ALA A 150 2.99 13.73 -19.19
C ALA A 150 3.92 13.56 -20.41
N PRO A 151 5.00 12.77 -20.28
CA PRO A 151 6.03 12.68 -21.32
C PRO A 151 5.54 12.01 -22.62
N PHE A 152 4.49 11.21 -22.52
CA PHE A 152 3.88 10.52 -23.67
C PHE A 152 2.47 10.05 -23.35
N LEU A 153 1.76 9.60 -24.39
CA LEU A 153 0.45 8.99 -24.26
C LEU A 153 0.58 7.47 -24.27
N ARG A 154 -0.24 6.79 -23.47
CA ARG A 154 -0.41 5.34 -23.51
C ARG A 154 -1.01 4.91 -24.86
N LYS A 155 -0.98 3.60 -25.13
CA LYS A 155 -1.63 3.02 -26.35
C LYS A 155 -3.12 3.31 -26.41
N ASP A 156 -3.77 3.53 -25.29
CA ASP A 156 -5.20 3.88 -25.19
C ASP A 156 -5.48 5.40 -25.27
N GLY A 157 -4.45 6.21 -25.55
CA GLY A 157 -4.54 7.67 -25.70
C GLY A 157 -4.49 8.45 -24.39
N ARG A 158 -4.44 7.80 -23.23
CA ARG A 158 -4.34 8.48 -21.93
C ARG A 158 -2.91 8.93 -21.66
N ALA A 159 -2.77 10.05 -20.94
CA ALA A 159 -1.49 10.56 -20.47
C ALA A 159 -0.77 9.55 -19.56
N TYR A 160 0.54 9.35 -19.77
CA TYR A 160 1.33 8.44 -18.92
C TYR A 160 1.85 9.17 -17.70
N LEU A 161 1.20 8.96 -16.58
CA LEU A 161 1.67 9.33 -15.24
C LEU A 161 1.67 8.10 -14.35
N GLU A 162 2.49 8.10 -13.33
CA GLU A 162 2.65 7.04 -12.34
C GLU A 162 2.11 7.50 -10.99
N PRO A 163 1.16 6.77 -10.38
CA PRO A 163 0.76 7.04 -9.01
C PRO A 163 1.94 6.79 -8.06
N HIS A 164 2.26 7.79 -7.24
CA HIS A 164 3.34 7.74 -6.26
C HIS A 164 2.78 7.95 -4.85
N HIS A 165 3.05 7.02 -3.94
CA HIS A 165 2.71 7.17 -2.53
C HIS A 165 3.74 8.07 -1.85
N ILE A 166 3.30 9.26 -1.43
CA ILE A 166 4.11 10.31 -0.80
C ILE A 166 4.68 9.81 0.53
N ASN A 167 3.83 9.19 1.35
CA ASN A 167 4.27 8.40 2.50
C ASN A 167 4.27 6.94 2.06
N ARG A 168 5.38 6.25 2.26
CA ARG A 168 5.43 4.82 1.96
C ARG A 168 4.27 4.13 2.67
N LEU A 169 3.64 3.17 2.02
CA LEU A 169 2.61 2.33 2.65
C LEU A 169 3.15 1.66 3.93
N SER A 170 4.45 1.37 3.96
CA SER A 170 5.20 0.92 5.12
C SER A 170 5.22 1.92 6.28
N ASP A 171 5.18 3.19 6.01
CA ASP A 171 5.25 4.27 7.00
C ASP A 171 3.85 4.70 7.47
N GLY A 172 2.82 3.86 7.24
CA GLY A 172 1.43 4.16 7.54
C GLY A 172 0.76 5.06 6.50
N GLY A 173 1.39 5.23 5.34
CA GLY A 173 0.80 5.91 4.20
C GLY A 173 -0.48 5.19 3.80
N LEU A 174 -1.61 5.82 4.11
CA LEU A 174 -2.92 5.34 3.71
C LEU A 174 -2.99 5.41 2.18
N ASP A 175 -3.62 4.41 1.58
CA ASP A 175 -4.07 4.46 0.19
C ASP A 175 -5.25 5.43 0.11
N HIS A 176 -4.91 6.73 0.19
CA HIS A 176 -5.86 7.83 0.30
C HIS A 176 -5.44 8.96 -0.66
N PRO A 177 -6.36 9.66 -1.32
CA PRO A 177 -6.07 10.74 -2.27
C PRO A 177 -5.08 11.81 -1.80
N LEU A 178 -5.07 12.13 -0.50
CA LEU A 178 -4.13 13.10 0.12
C LEU A 178 -2.67 12.61 0.18
N TYR A 179 -2.43 11.31 0.03
CA TYR A 179 -1.11 10.70 0.17
C TYR A 179 -0.61 10.03 -1.10
N VAL A 180 -1.30 10.22 -2.22
CA VAL A 180 -0.90 9.70 -3.53
C VAL A 180 -0.86 10.83 -4.53
N GLY A 181 0.29 11.02 -5.19
CA GLY A 181 0.47 11.98 -6.29
C GLY A 181 0.61 11.27 -7.63
N ALA A 182 0.12 11.90 -8.71
CA ALA A 182 0.34 11.45 -10.08
C ALA A 182 1.57 12.16 -10.65
N VAL A 183 2.65 11.44 -10.87
CA VAL A 183 3.95 12.01 -11.27
C VAL A 183 4.46 11.42 -12.57
N CYS A 184 5.27 12.17 -13.32
CA CYS A 184 5.95 11.62 -14.48
C CYS A 184 7.08 10.65 -14.05
N PRO A 185 7.52 9.70 -14.90
CA PRO A 185 8.57 8.74 -14.57
C PRO A 185 9.86 9.37 -14.07
N ALA A 186 10.27 10.51 -14.63
CA ALA A 186 11.47 11.24 -14.22
C ALA A 186 11.34 11.72 -12.76
N CYS A 187 10.24 12.40 -12.41
CA CYS A 187 9.99 12.84 -11.04
C CYS A 187 9.86 11.66 -10.08
N HIS A 188 9.21 10.57 -10.49
CA HIS A 188 9.07 9.37 -9.68
C HIS A 188 10.44 8.77 -9.32
N ARG A 189 11.31 8.63 -10.31
CA ARG A 189 12.69 8.13 -10.09
C ARG A 189 13.53 9.09 -9.25
N GLU A 190 13.41 10.40 -9.49
CA GLU A 190 14.13 11.41 -8.72
C GLU A 190 13.72 11.41 -7.24
N ILE A 191 12.43 11.29 -6.93
CA ILE A 191 11.94 11.17 -5.55
C ILE A 191 12.56 9.96 -4.85
N HIS A 192 12.67 8.81 -5.54
CA HIS A 192 13.18 7.59 -4.93
C HIS A 192 14.71 7.50 -4.86
N TYR A 193 15.43 8.10 -5.81
CA TYR A 193 16.86 7.87 -5.99
C TYR A 193 17.69 9.14 -6.08
N GLY A 194 17.05 10.31 -6.22
CA GLY A 194 17.73 11.60 -6.35
C GLY A 194 18.25 12.13 -5.02
N LEU A 195 19.34 12.90 -5.06
CA LEU A 195 19.92 13.55 -3.88
C LEU A 195 18.90 14.45 -3.15
N GLY A 196 18.06 15.19 -3.92
CA GLY A 196 16.99 16.04 -3.39
C GLY A 196 15.62 15.34 -3.32
N GLY A 197 15.57 14.00 -3.36
CA GLY A 197 14.32 13.24 -3.46
C GLY A 197 13.37 13.46 -2.29
N ALA A 198 13.90 13.59 -1.08
CA ALA A 198 13.09 13.85 0.12
C ALA A 198 12.41 15.23 0.07
N ASP A 199 13.14 16.27 -0.33
CA ASP A 199 12.59 17.63 -0.45
C ASP A 199 11.54 17.69 -1.57
N LYS A 200 11.81 17.01 -2.68
CA LYS A 200 10.87 16.92 -3.80
C LYS A 200 9.58 16.20 -3.41
N ASN A 201 9.68 15.15 -2.59
CA ASN A 201 8.53 14.43 -2.06
C ASN A 201 7.70 15.29 -1.11
N GLU A 202 8.34 16.10 -0.27
CA GLU A 202 7.65 17.04 0.61
C GLU A 202 6.92 18.15 -0.17
N LEU A 203 7.55 18.70 -1.22
CA LEU A 203 6.88 19.65 -2.12
C LEU A 203 5.67 19.04 -2.82
N LEU A 204 5.79 17.79 -3.27
CA LEU A 204 4.65 17.04 -3.83
C LEU A 204 3.53 16.87 -2.81
N ARG A 205 3.85 16.58 -1.54
CA ARG A 205 2.87 16.47 -0.45
C ARG A 205 2.07 17.76 -0.28
N GLN A 206 2.75 18.90 -0.20
CA GLN A 206 2.12 20.20 -0.03
C GLN A 206 1.19 20.52 -1.22
N ARG A 207 1.63 20.22 -2.43
CA ARG A 207 0.85 20.44 -3.63
C ARG A 207 -0.40 19.56 -3.69
N VAL A 208 -0.28 18.27 -3.41
CA VAL A 208 -1.43 17.33 -3.36
C VAL A 208 -2.47 17.79 -2.35
N VAL A 209 -2.05 18.26 -1.17
CA VAL A 209 -2.95 18.84 -0.17
C VAL A 209 -3.68 20.08 -0.69
N SER A 210 -2.98 20.97 -1.41
CA SER A 210 -3.61 22.16 -2.02
C SER A 210 -4.66 21.76 -3.07
N ILE A 211 -4.30 20.88 -4.00
CA ILE A 211 -5.20 20.40 -5.06
C ILE A 211 -6.47 19.76 -4.44
N GLU A 212 -6.32 18.91 -3.42
CA GLU A 212 -7.46 18.26 -2.77
C GLU A 212 -8.38 19.26 -2.04
N LYS A 213 -7.82 20.32 -1.45
CA LYS A 213 -8.61 21.41 -0.85
C LYS A 213 -9.42 22.16 -1.90
N GLU A 214 -8.82 22.50 -3.03
CA GLU A 214 -9.49 23.21 -4.13
C GLU A 214 -10.65 22.38 -4.70
N ILE A 215 -10.42 21.08 -4.96
CA ILE A 215 -11.45 20.18 -5.45
C ILE A 215 -12.57 20.02 -4.41
N SER A 216 -12.22 19.87 -3.13
CA SER A 216 -13.22 19.74 -2.06
C SER A 216 -14.08 20.99 -1.92
N GLY A 217 -13.47 22.17 -2.05
CA GLY A 217 -14.18 23.47 -2.00
C GLY A 217 -15.06 23.73 -3.23
N SER A 218 -14.73 23.17 -4.39
CA SER A 218 -15.52 23.30 -5.62
C SER A 218 -16.67 22.29 -5.71
N LEU A 219 -16.72 21.26 -4.84
CA LEU A 219 -17.75 20.24 -4.78
C LEU A 219 -18.76 20.46 -3.64
N ALA A 220 -18.52 21.46 -2.78
CA ALA A 220 -19.40 21.86 -1.67
C ALA A 220 -20.35 22.96 -2.13
#